data_1cd531dc2e7287822913b95da3647d08
#
_entry.id   1cd531dc2e7287822913b95da3647d08
#
_cell.length_a   1.000
_cell.length_b   1.000
_cell.length_c   1.000
_cell.angle_alpha   90.00
_cell.angle_beta   90.00
_cell.angle_gamma   90.00
#
_symmetry.space_group_name_H-M   'P 1'
#
loop_
_entity.id
_entity.type
_entity.pdbx_description
1 polymer ?
#
loop_
_entity_poly.entity_id
_entity_poly.type
_entity_poly.pdbx_seq_one_letter_code
_entity_poly.pdbx_strand_id
1 'polypeptide(L)'
;EQLEKPEISDLADVLVMNDASSDSTNWITKRRNHAVVTHVFNLGYGSGLQLGYKYAVRKKYRYVIQMDADGQHDVCNIHAIYKELQTPDADGNLPDIVLGSRFMEGSTEFPVSAVKKFAFVWFRALLRIGTGKTFTDPTTGLQGLNWKTFLFYSKYNHFDDKYPDANM
;
A
#
# COMPACT_ATOMS: atom_id res chain seq x y z
N GLU A 1 2.52 16.46 6.26
CA GLU A 1 3.11 17.60 5.52
C GLU A 1 3.26 17.31 4.03
N GLN A 2 3.90 16.21 3.63
CA GLN A 2 4.06 15.87 2.21
C GLN A 2 2.72 15.56 1.52
N LEU A 3 1.82 14.87 2.20
CA LEU A 3 0.48 14.53 1.70
C LEU A 3 -0.49 15.73 1.64
N GLU A 4 -0.12 16.86 2.22
CA GLU A 4 -0.91 18.11 2.22
C GLU A 4 -0.56 19.02 1.04
N LYS A 5 0.46 18.66 0.27
CA LYS A 5 0.84 19.42 -0.92
C LYS A 5 -0.28 19.36 -1.97
N PRO A 6 -0.53 20.45 -2.72
CA PRO A 6 -1.59 20.50 -3.72
C PRO A 6 -1.56 19.35 -4.73
N GLU A 7 -0.35 18.91 -5.11
CA GLU A 7 -0.16 17.80 -6.04
C GLU A 7 -0.82 16.49 -5.58
N ILE A 8 -0.98 16.31 -4.24
CA ILE A 8 -1.63 15.13 -3.66
C ILE A 8 -3.04 15.45 -3.21
N SER A 9 -3.27 16.58 -2.53
CA SER A 9 -4.59 16.93 -2.00
C SER A 9 -5.63 17.17 -3.09
N ASP A 10 -5.21 17.58 -4.28
CA ASP A 10 -6.10 17.74 -5.44
C ASP A 10 -6.38 16.40 -6.16
N LEU A 11 -5.52 15.41 -5.92
CA LEU A 11 -5.62 14.09 -6.55
C LEU A 11 -6.40 13.09 -5.70
N ALA A 12 -6.21 13.09 -4.38
CA ALA A 12 -6.65 12.02 -3.51
C ALA A 12 -7.05 12.51 -2.12
N ASP A 13 -8.06 11.85 -1.56
CA ASP A 13 -8.39 11.96 -0.13
C ASP A 13 -7.42 11.10 0.69
N VAL A 14 -6.91 11.64 1.78
CA VAL A 14 -6.00 10.93 2.69
C VAL A 14 -6.79 10.35 3.86
N LEU A 15 -6.68 9.02 4.03
CA LEU A 15 -7.22 8.30 5.17
C LEU A 15 -6.06 7.68 5.97
N VAL A 16 -5.96 8.03 7.24
CA VAL A 16 -5.00 7.39 8.15
C VAL A 16 -5.68 6.24 8.89
N MET A 17 -5.11 5.04 8.75
CA MET A 17 -5.51 3.87 9.52
C MET A 17 -4.61 3.78 10.76
N ASN A 18 -5.20 3.95 11.93
CA ASN A 18 -4.48 3.90 13.20
C ASN A 18 -4.86 2.64 13.97
N ASP A 19 -3.93 1.71 14.10
CA ASP A 19 -4.15 0.43 14.79
C ASP A 19 -3.86 0.55 16.30
N ALA A 20 -4.64 1.41 16.98
CA ALA A 20 -4.56 1.66 18.42
C ALA A 20 -3.17 2.12 18.89
N SER A 21 -2.50 2.99 18.14
CA SER A 21 -1.22 3.57 18.55
C SER A 21 -1.34 4.28 19.89
N SER A 22 -0.37 4.03 20.77
CA SER A 22 -0.28 4.61 22.13
C SER A 22 0.39 5.98 22.16
N ASP A 23 0.96 6.41 21.03
CA ASP A 23 1.66 7.68 20.86
C ASP A 23 0.72 8.84 20.44
N SER A 24 1.30 9.96 20.03
CA SER A 24 0.57 11.15 19.60
C SER A 24 -0.06 11.05 18.20
N THR A 25 0.01 9.91 17.50
CA THR A 25 -0.46 9.73 16.11
C THR A 25 -1.89 10.22 15.93
N ASN A 26 -2.81 9.79 16.78
CA ASN A 26 -4.23 10.15 16.68
C ASN A 26 -4.46 11.67 16.86
N TRP A 27 -3.73 12.30 17.78
CA TRP A 27 -3.80 13.73 18.03
C TRP A 27 -3.25 14.54 16.85
N ILE A 28 -2.08 14.15 16.34
CA ILE A 28 -1.43 14.82 15.20
C ILE A 28 -2.32 14.74 13.96
N THR A 29 -2.87 13.57 13.66
CA THR A 29 -3.73 13.34 12.49
C THR A 29 -4.99 14.21 12.53
N LYS A 30 -5.67 14.25 13.68
CA LYS A 30 -6.84 15.10 13.87
C LYS A 30 -6.53 16.58 13.75
N ARG A 31 -5.40 17.03 14.31
CA ARG A 31 -4.97 18.44 14.24
C ARG A 31 -4.66 18.87 12.81
N ARG A 32 -4.22 17.94 11.96
CA ARG A 32 -3.95 18.20 10.53
C ARG A 32 -5.17 18.02 9.64
N ASN A 33 -6.35 17.82 10.23
CA ASN A 33 -7.63 17.67 9.53
C ASN A 33 -7.65 16.50 8.51
N HIS A 34 -6.85 15.46 8.73
CA HIS A 34 -6.96 14.24 7.96
C HIS A 34 -8.05 13.33 8.51
N ALA A 35 -8.73 12.61 7.61
CA ALA A 35 -9.62 11.54 8.02
C ALA A 35 -8.80 10.44 8.71
N VAL A 36 -9.27 9.99 9.87
CA VAL A 36 -8.62 8.92 10.63
C VAL A 36 -9.67 7.89 11.08
N VAL A 37 -9.32 6.62 10.92
CA VAL A 37 -10.05 5.51 11.51
C VAL A 37 -9.12 4.81 12.48
N THR A 38 -9.56 4.68 13.72
CA THR A 38 -8.75 4.11 14.81
C THR A 38 -9.41 2.84 15.33
N HIS A 39 -8.65 1.75 15.39
CA HIS A 39 -9.06 0.55 16.10
C HIS A 39 -9.09 0.80 17.61
N VAL A 40 -10.01 0.15 18.31
CA VAL A 40 -10.10 0.23 19.78
C VAL A 40 -8.92 -0.51 20.42
N PHE A 41 -8.47 -1.61 19.79
CA PHE A 41 -7.33 -2.43 20.19
C PHE A 41 -6.42 -2.63 18.99
N ASN A 42 -5.15 -2.94 19.21
CA ASN A 42 -4.23 -3.36 18.17
C ASN A 42 -4.71 -4.71 17.61
N LEU A 43 -5.10 -4.72 16.34
CA LEU A 43 -5.58 -5.90 15.62
C LEU A 43 -4.59 -6.37 14.55
N GLY A 44 -3.50 -5.65 14.38
CA GLY A 44 -2.45 -5.93 13.42
C GLY A 44 -2.62 -5.23 12.07
N TYR A 45 -1.54 -5.18 11.33
CA TYR A 45 -1.40 -4.46 10.05
C TYR A 45 -2.47 -4.85 9.03
N GLY A 46 -2.70 -6.15 8.85
CA GLY A 46 -3.69 -6.66 7.90
C GLY A 46 -5.12 -6.21 8.21
N SER A 47 -5.49 -6.19 9.49
CA SER A 47 -6.81 -5.71 9.94
C SER A 47 -6.98 -4.21 9.64
N GLY A 48 -5.92 -3.42 9.82
CA GLY A 48 -5.90 -2.00 9.46
C GLY A 48 -6.14 -1.80 7.97
N LEU A 49 -5.43 -2.52 7.12
CA LEU A 49 -5.60 -2.47 5.66
C LEU A 49 -7.02 -2.88 5.25
N GLN A 50 -7.52 -4.01 5.76
CA GLN A 50 -8.86 -4.48 5.42
C GLN A 50 -9.95 -3.46 5.80
N LEU A 51 -9.81 -2.81 6.95
CA LEU A 51 -10.75 -1.75 7.35
C LEU A 51 -10.65 -0.53 6.43
N GLY A 52 -9.45 -0.17 5.98
CA GLY A 52 -9.23 0.87 4.96
C GLY A 52 -9.94 0.53 3.65
N TYR A 53 -9.84 -0.72 3.18
CA TYR A 53 -10.55 -1.17 1.98
C TYR A 53 -12.06 -1.14 2.15
N LYS A 54 -12.60 -1.55 3.30
CA LYS A 54 -14.04 -1.44 3.62
C LYS A 54 -14.51 0.02 3.59
N TYR A 55 -13.70 0.93 4.10
CA TYR A 55 -13.98 2.37 4.02
C TYR A 55 -14.02 2.85 2.57
N ALA A 56 -13.03 2.48 1.77
CA ALA A 56 -12.95 2.85 0.36
C ALA A 56 -14.15 2.32 -0.45
N VAL A 57 -14.57 1.08 -0.22
CA VAL A 57 -15.78 0.50 -0.82
C VAL A 57 -17.01 1.32 -0.44
N ARG A 58 -17.20 1.64 0.85
CA ARG A 58 -18.33 2.42 1.34
C ARG A 58 -18.40 3.82 0.74
N LYS A 59 -17.23 4.43 0.52
CA LYS A 59 -17.09 5.77 -0.09
C LYS A 59 -17.09 5.75 -1.62
N LYS A 60 -17.15 4.56 -2.24
CA LYS A 60 -17.19 4.35 -3.69
C LYS A 60 -15.96 4.89 -4.44
N TYR A 61 -14.79 4.81 -3.82
CA TYR A 61 -13.53 5.11 -4.50
C TYR A 61 -13.30 4.14 -5.67
N ARG A 62 -12.61 4.60 -6.69
CA ARG A 62 -12.22 3.77 -7.85
C ARG A 62 -10.87 3.11 -7.66
N TYR A 63 -9.99 3.79 -6.94
CA TYR A 63 -8.63 3.36 -6.68
C TYR A 63 -8.30 3.59 -5.22
N VAL A 64 -7.42 2.77 -4.69
CA VAL A 64 -6.80 2.93 -3.38
C VAL A 64 -5.30 2.83 -3.57
N ILE A 65 -4.55 3.74 -2.99
CA ILE A 65 -3.10 3.63 -2.88
C ILE A 65 -2.80 3.53 -1.40
N GLN A 66 -2.30 2.37 -0.98
CA GLN A 66 -1.81 2.17 0.38
C GLN A 66 -0.33 2.52 0.46
N MET A 67 0.09 3.05 1.60
CA MET A 67 1.46 3.45 1.87
C MET A 67 1.75 3.33 3.36
N ASP A 68 2.89 2.74 3.71
CA ASP A 68 3.34 2.70 5.09
C ASP A 68 3.78 4.10 5.55
N ALA A 69 3.51 4.43 6.83
CA ALA A 69 3.82 5.75 7.40
C ALA A 69 5.21 5.79 8.08
N ASP A 70 6.11 4.90 7.73
CA ASP A 70 7.46 4.75 8.30
C ASP A 70 8.53 5.65 7.63
N GLY A 71 8.12 6.41 6.61
CA GLY A 71 9.00 7.32 5.86
C GLY A 71 9.86 6.64 4.79
N GLN A 72 9.67 5.33 4.52
CA GLN A 72 10.42 4.62 3.48
C GLN A 72 9.91 4.91 2.06
N HIS A 73 8.72 5.47 1.93
CA HIS A 73 8.10 5.73 0.64
C HIS A 73 8.01 7.24 0.36
N ASP A 74 8.43 7.63 -0.84
CA ASP A 74 8.25 9.00 -1.29
C ASP A 74 6.83 9.21 -1.82
N VAL A 75 6.22 10.29 -1.39
CA VAL A 75 4.85 10.68 -1.78
C VAL A 75 4.75 10.98 -3.27
N CYS A 76 5.83 11.38 -3.94
CA CYS A 76 5.86 11.59 -5.39
C CYS A 76 5.50 10.33 -6.18
N ASN A 77 5.73 9.14 -5.62
CA ASN A 77 5.38 7.88 -6.26
C ASN A 77 3.88 7.63 -6.38
N ILE A 78 3.04 8.35 -5.61
CA ILE A 78 1.58 8.25 -5.70
C ILE A 78 1.08 8.56 -7.11
N HIS A 79 1.62 9.61 -7.73
CA HIS A 79 1.26 9.97 -9.12
C HIS A 79 1.62 8.87 -10.11
N ALA A 80 2.82 8.31 -9.98
CA ALA A 80 3.28 7.24 -10.86
C ALA A 80 2.38 6.00 -10.75
N ILE A 81 2.06 5.59 -9.52
CA ILE A 81 1.16 4.45 -9.28
C ILE A 81 -0.25 4.72 -9.81
N TYR A 82 -0.77 5.94 -9.58
CA TYR A 82 -2.09 6.30 -10.08
C TYR A 82 -2.15 6.29 -11.61
N LYS A 83 -1.11 6.78 -12.27
CA LYS A 83 -0.98 6.73 -13.73
C LYS A 83 -0.94 5.29 -14.25
N GLU A 84 -0.12 4.44 -13.63
CA GLU A 84 -0.02 3.03 -14.02
C GLU A 84 -1.33 2.27 -13.83
N LEU A 85 -2.12 2.54 -12.78
CA LEU A 85 -3.45 1.95 -12.60
C LEU A 85 -4.44 2.26 -13.74
N GLN A 86 -4.16 3.30 -14.53
CA GLN A 86 -4.98 3.74 -15.65
C GLN A 86 -4.35 3.42 -17.01
N THR A 87 -3.14 2.84 -17.02
CA THR A 87 -2.41 2.52 -18.25
C THR A 87 -2.71 1.08 -18.65
N PRO A 88 -3.36 0.84 -19.79
CA PRO A 88 -3.64 -0.51 -20.26
C PRO A 88 -2.36 -1.21 -20.71
N ASP A 89 -2.33 -2.52 -20.56
CA ASP A 89 -1.31 -3.38 -21.15
C ASP A 89 -1.46 -3.52 -22.67
N ALA A 90 -0.60 -4.34 -23.30
CA ALA A 90 -0.62 -4.59 -24.73
C ALA A 90 -1.95 -5.22 -25.23
N ASP A 91 -2.68 -5.89 -24.35
CA ASP A 91 -3.97 -6.52 -24.63
C ASP A 91 -5.16 -5.61 -24.29
N GLY A 92 -4.91 -4.38 -23.84
CA GLY A 92 -5.91 -3.38 -23.46
C GLY A 92 -6.49 -3.56 -22.06
N ASN A 93 -5.91 -4.40 -21.21
CA ASN A 93 -6.38 -4.62 -19.85
C ASN A 93 -5.73 -3.64 -18.87
N LEU A 94 -6.51 -3.08 -17.96
CA LEU A 94 -5.99 -2.28 -16.87
C LEU A 94 -5.47 -3.19 -15.74
N PRO A 95 -4.39 -2.79 -15.05
CA PRO A 95 -3.85 -3.56 -13.95
C PRO A 95 -4.82 -3.60 -12.77
N ASP A 96 -4.88 -4.74 -12.11
CA ASP A 96 -5.63 -4.89 -10.86
C ASP A 96 -4.83 -4.38 -9.66
N ILE A 97 -3.50 -4.55 -9.71
CA ILE A 97 -2.55 -4.11 -8.67
C ILE A 97 -1.31 -3.53 -9.33
N VAL A 98 -0.83 -2.41 -8.79
CA VAL A 98 0.46 -1.79 -9.13
C VAL A 98 1.31 -1.74 -7.87
N LEU A 99 2.54 -2.25 -7.93
CA LEU A 99 3.47 -2.30 -6.80
C LEU A 99 4.56 -1.24 -6.96
N GLY A 100 4.74 -0.40 -5.96
CA GLY A 100 5.84 0.56 -5.89
C GLY A 100 7.14 -0.14 -5.48
N SER A 101 8.01 -0.44 -6.44
CA SER A 101 9.25 -1.17 -6.18
C SER A 101 10.37 -0.25 -5.68
N ARG A 102 11.02 -0.64 -4.60
CA ARG A 102 12.24 0.01 -4.06
C ARG A 102 13.51 -0.31 -4.86
N PHE A 103 13.41 -1.20 -5.84
CA PHE A 103 14.55 -1.72 -6.61
C PHE A 103 14.50 -1.29 -8.09
N MET A 104 13.68 -0.31 -8.43
CA MET A 104 13.66 0.26 -9.78
C MET A 104 14.73 1.35 -9.92
N GLU A 105 15.16 1.58 -11.15
CA GLU A 105 16.07 2.65 -11.51
C GLU A 105 15.49 4.01 -11.07
N GLY A 106 16.27 4.80 -10.32
CA GLY A 106 15.80 6.07 -9.72
C GLY A 106 15.17 5.95 -8.33
N SER A 107 15.03 4.73 -7.77
CA SER A 107 14.63 4.57 -6.37
C SER A 107 15.77 4.99 -5.44
N THR A 108 15.43 5.61 -4.30
CA THR A 108 16.40 5.91 -3.25
C THR A 108 17.07 4.61 -2.79
N GLU A 109 18.40 4.57 -2.76
CA GLU A 109 19.15 3.38 -2.31
C GLU A 109 18.77 3.04 -0.87
N PHE A 110 18.14 1.87 -0.69
CA PHE A 110 17.84 1.35 0.63
C PHE A 110 18.90 0.32 1.02
N PRO A 111 19.66 0.52 2.10
CA PRO A 111 20.70 -0.43 2.51
C PRO A 111 20.07 -1.74 2.98
N VAL A 112 20.14 -2.74 2.15
CA VAL A 112 19.61 -4.09 2.45
C VAL A 112 20.78 -5.01 2.76
N SER A 113 20.71 -5.72 3.90
CA SER A 113 21.73 -6.71 4.27
C SER A 113 21.82 -7.84 3.22
N ALA A 114 22.99 -8.46 3.11
CA ALA A 114 23.23 -9.56 2.15
C ALA A 114 22.25 -10.74 2.33
N VAL A 115 21.88 -11.03 3.57
CA VAL A 115 20.90 -12.10 3.91
C VAL A 115 19.52 -11.76 3.37
N LYS A 116 19.07 -10.50 3.55
CA LYS A 116 17.78 -10.04 3.00
C LYS A 116 17.80 -10.06 1.46
N LYS A 117 18.90 -9.65 0.82
CA LYS A 117 19.03 -9.74 -0.65
C LYS A 117 18.86 -11.18 -1.15
N PHE A 118 19.50 -12.15 -0.48
CA PHE A 118 19.36 -13.56 -0.83
C PHE A 118 17.91 -14.05 -0.67
N ALA A 119 17.26 -13.72 0.45
CA ALA A 119 15.85 -14.05 0.69
C ALA A 119 14.93 -13.46 -0.40
N PHE A 120 15.15 -12.22 -0.82
CA PHE A 120 14.40 -11.59 -1.90
C PHE A 120 14.56 -12.31 -3.25
N VAL A 121 15.77 -12.74 -3.60
CA VAL A 121 16.01 -13.49 -4.84
C VAL A 121 15.24 -14.81 -4.83
N TRP A 122 15.31 -15.55 -3.74
CA TRP A 122 14.58 -16.81 -3.56
C TRP A 122 13.05 -16.61 -3.62
N PHE A 123 12.55 -15.60 -2.93
CA PHE A 123 11.12 -15.30 -2.91
C PHE A 123 10.59 -14.89 -4.29
N ARG A 124 11.34 -14.08 -5.03
CA ARG A 124 11.03 -13.75 -6.43
C ARG A 124 11.00 -14.98 -7.33
N ALA A 125 11.97 -15.88 -7.18
CA ALA A 125 12.01 -17.12 -7.95
C ALA A 125 10.79 -18.01 -7.67
N LEU A 126 10.41 -18.18 -6.41
CA LEU A 126 9.22 -18.93 -6.01
C LEU A 126 7.93 -18.31 -6.58
N LEU A 127 7.79 -16.99 -6.49
CA LEU A 127 6.63 -16.28 -7.06
C LEU A 127 6.58 -16.45 -8.58
N ARG A 128 7.73 -16.36 -9.26
CA ARG A 128 7.79 -16.56 -10.72
C ARG A 128 7.38 -17.97 -11.12
N ILE A 129 7.82 -19.00 -10.37
CA ILE A 129 7.44 -20.39 -10.61
C ILE A 129 5.93 -20.59 -10.38
N GLY A 130 5.39 -20.03 -9.27
CA GLY A 130 3.98 -20.22 -8.90
C GLY A 130 2.99 -19.42 -9.74
N THR A 131 3.36 -18.21 -10.19
CA THR A 131 2.44 -17.27 -10.86
C THR A 131 2.74 -17.05 -12.34
N GLY A 132 3.91 -17.46 -12.83
CA GLY A 132 4.41 -17.13 -14.17
C GLY A 132 4.79 -15.66 -14.36
N LYS A 133 4.63 -14.80 -13.33
CA LYS A 133 4.90 -13.35 -13.38
C LYS A 133 6.19 -12.99 -12.66
N THR A 134 6.82 -11.92 -13.12
CA THR A 134 8.05 -11.39 -12.48
C THR A 134 7.69 -10.18 -11.63
N PHE A 135 8.00 -10.25 -10.33
CA PHE A 135 7.84 -9.14 -9.39
C PHE A 135 9.21 -8.59 -9.03
N THR A 136 9.37 -7.28 -9.06
CA THR A 136 10.61 -6.60 -8.64
C THR A 136 10.69 -6.42 -7.13
N ASP A 137 9.56 -6.11 -6.48
CA ASP A 137 9.46 -5.95 -5.03
C ASP A 137 8.10 -6.43 -4.50
N PRO A 138 7.95 -7.74 -4.25
CA PRO A 138 6.68 -8.30 -3.79
C PRO A 138 6.35 -7.96 -2.32
N THR A 139 7.28 -7.36 -1.59
CA THR A 139 7.15 -7.04 -0.16
C THR A 139 6.98 -5.54 0.10
N THR A 140 6.70 -4.76 -0.94
CA THR A 140 6.51 -3.31 -0.79
C THR A 140 5.20 -2.99 -0.09
N GLY A 141 5.24 -2.08 0.89
CA GLY A 141 4.05 -1.50 1.52
C GLY A 141 3.35 -0.45 0.65
N LEU A 142 3.98 -0.01 -0.45
CA LEU A 142 3.40 0.94 -1.39
C LEU A 142 2.71 0.21 -2.53
N GLN A 143 1.38 0.19 -2.55
CA GLN A 143 0.59 -0.53 -3.54
C GLN A 143 -0.62 0.28 -4.00
N GLY A 144 -0.86 0.29 -5.31
CA GLY A 144 -2.08 0.80 -5.91
C GLY A 144 -3.03 -0.35 -6.28
N LEU A 145 -4.30 -0.18 -5.99
CA LEU A 145 -5.34 -1.19 -6.18
C LEU A 145 -6.52 -0.58 -6.93
N ASN A 146 -7.06 -1.30 -7.92
CA ASN A 146 -8.32 -0.92 -8.52
C ASN A 146 -9.51 -1.36 -7.63
N TRP A 147 -10.71 -0.88 -7.96
CA TRP A 147 -11.90 -1.14 -7.16
C TRP A 147 -12.26 -2.63 -7.02
N LYS A 148 -11.97 -3.46 -8.03
CA LYS A 148 -12.24 -4.90 -8.00
C LYS A 148 -11.38 -5.57 -6.92
N THR A 149 -10.11 -5.21 -6.88
CA THR A 149 -9.12 -5.79 -5.96
C THR A 149 -9.41 -5.40 -4.52
N PHE A 150 -9.57 -4.10 -4.21
CA PHE A 150 -9.83 -3.74 -2.83
C PHE A 150 -11.25 -4.13 -2.37
N LEU A 151 -12.24 -4.26 -3.28
CA LEU A 151 -13.52 -4.87 -2.97
C LEU A 151 -13.36 -6.34 -2.59
N PHE A 152 -12.50 -7.10 -3.31
CA PHE A 152 -12.20 -8.49 -2.99
C PHE A 152 -11.55 -8.60 -1.60
N TYR A 153 -10.51 -7.79 -1.33
CA TYR A 153 -9.79 -7.77 -0.05
C TYR A 153 -10.64 -7.23 1.12
N SER A 154 -11.66 -6.44 0.84
CA SER A 154 -12.57 -5.95 1.88
C SER A 154 -13.48 -7.03 2.47
N LYS A 155 -13.64 -8.17 1.77
CA LYS A 155 -14.53 -9.26 2.19
C LYS A 155 -13.87 -10.13 3.25
N TYR A 156 -14.68 -10.60 4.17
CA TYR A 156 -14.25 -11.59 5.17
C TYR A 156 -13.67 -12.83 4.50
N ASN A 157 -12.59 -13.38 5.04
CA ASN A 157 -11.81 -14.52 4.53
C ASN A 157 -11.08 -14.32 3.19
N HIS A 158 -11.08 -13.14 2.59
CA HIS A 158 -10.32 -12.88 1.37
C HIS A 158 -9.02 -12.09 1.62
N PHE A 159 -8.83 -11.65 2.84
CA PHE A 159 -7.63 -10.97 3.30
C PHE A 159 -7.30 -11.49 4.70
N ASP A 160 -6.07 -11.93 4.90
CA ASP A 160 -5.63 -12.44 6.20
C ASP A 160 -5.47 -11.26 7.17
N ASP A 161 -6.25 -11.23 8.22
CA ASP A 161 -6.16 -10.24 9.30
C ASP A 161 -4.85 -10.40 10.10
N LYS A 162 -4.25 -11.58 10.06
CA LYS A 162 -2.92 -11.89 10.59
C LYS A 162 -1.81 -11.76 9.55
N TYR A 163 -2.02 -10.91 8.55
CA TYR A 163 -0.99 -10.67 7.52
C TYR A 163 0.35 -10.38 8.21
N PRO A 164 1.34 -11.24 8.02
CA PRO A 164 2.63 -11.06 8.68
C PRO A 164 3.24 -9.75 8.20
N ASP A 165 3.66 -8.93 9.14
CA ASP A 165 4.43 -7.75 8.82
C ASP A 165 5.71 -8.21 8.12
N ALA A 166 5.82 -7.91 6.83
CA ALA A 166 6.99 -8.29 6.03
C ALA A 166 8.28 -7.61 6.50
N ASN A 167 8.18 -6.75 7.50
CA ASN A 167 9.28 -6.01 8.11
C ASN A 167 9.81 -6.63 9.40
N MET A 168 9.30 -7.79 9.86
CA MET A 168 9.91 -8.54 10.95
C MET A 168 11.04 -9.44 10.49
#